data_917f0db8d8e7679b884d6797e772dbf2
#
_entry.id   917f0db8d8e7679b884d6797e772dbf2
#
_cell.length_a   1.000
_cell.length_b   1.000
_cell.length_c   1.000
_cell.angle_alpha   90.00
_cell.angle_beta   90.00
_cell.angle_gamma   90.00
#
_symmetry.space_group_name_H-M   'P 1'
#
loop_
_entity.id
_entity.type
_entity.pdbx_description
1 polymer ?
#
loop_
_entity_poly.entity_id
_entity_poly.type
_entity_poly.pdbx_seq_one_letter_code
_entity_poly.pdbx_strand_id
1 'polypeptide(L)'
;MEAAIARAAGILEAGGTAVEAAVEACVMLEDDPVFNAGTGAVYRTDGSVLLDASLQTSDGRMGFVIAMRDTPNPIRVAADLLDEEINGLAGNGARAWADSKGHPKAAVDGRPPRVGVGDTVGVIARDFTGALACATSTGGTSYRPAGRVGDVPLPGSGFWAEHGLAVAATGAGEAITRSLLSYRVHDRVLSKEATLESAMQWGINELIEDGVSVGLISLASDGGGAGYSNTDMPWAAWMG
;
A
#
# COMPACT_ATOMS: atom_id res chain seq x y z
N MET A 1 -11.37 9.04 1.45
CA MET A 1 -10.55 8.79 2.64
C MET A 1 -11.37 8.73 3.94
N GLU A 2 -12.20 9.71 4.26
CA GLU A 2 -12.99 9.71 5.52
C GLU A 2 -13.81 8.44 5.72
N ALA A 3 -14.50 7.96 4.69
CA ALA A 3 -15.27 6.72 4.76
C ALA A 3 -14.39 5.48 5.03
N ALA A 4 -13.19 5.42 4.45
CA ALA A 4 -12.25 4.33 4.69
C ALA A 4 -11.73 4.34 6.14
N ILE A 5 -11.42 5.54 6.67
CA ILE A 5 -11.05 5.72 8.09
C ILE A 5 -12.19 5.31 9.01
N ALA A 6 -13.41 5.76 8.75
CA ALA A 6 -14.58 5.41 9.55
C ALA A 6 -14.82 3.88 9.55
N ARG A 7 -14.61 3.22 8.42
CA ARG A 7 -14.71 1.75 8.32
C ARG A 7 -13.65 1.06 9.19
N ALA A 8 -12.38 1.46 9.09
CA ALA A 8 -11.30 0.92 9.90
C ALA A 8 -11.56 1.16 11.39
N ALA A 9 -11.93 2.39 11.77
CA ALA A 9 -12.25 2.76 13.15
C ALA A 9 -13.35 1.87 13.73
N GLY A 10 -14.46 1.68 13.02
CA GLY A 10 -15.57 0.83 13.47
C GLY A 10 -15.16 -0.63 13.67
N ILE A 11 -14.24 -1.16 12.86
CA ILE A 11 -13.70 -2.51 13.04
C ILE A 11 -12.84 -2.57 14.31
N LEU A 12 -11.94 -1.62 14.50
CA LEU A 12 -11.05 -1.58 15.67
C LEU A 12 -11.82 -1.36 16.98
N GLU A 13 -12.81 -0.47 16.98
CA GLU A 13 -13.70 -0.22 18.12
C GLU A 13 -14.53 -1.45 18.49
N ALA A 14 -14.87 -2.30 17.51
CA ALA A 14 -15.54 -3.58 17.74
C ALA A 14 -14.59 -4.70 18.21
N GLY A 15 -13.29 -4.40 18.38
CA GLY A 15 -12.28 -5.38 18.79
C GLY A 15 -11.70 -6.20 17.64
N GLY A 16 -11.89 -5.78 16.39
CA GLY A 16 -11.29 -6.40 15.21
C GLY A 16 -9.77 -6.19 15.14
N THR A 17 -9.13 -6.94 14.27
CA THR A 17 -7.67 -6.95 14.08
C THR A 17 -7.18 -5.81 13.20
N ALA A 18 -5.89 -5.46 13.32
CA ALA A 18 -5.23 -4.52 12.42
C ALA A 18 -5.33 -4.96 10.95
N VAL A 19 -5.24 -6.26 10.68
CA VAL A 19 -5.40 -6.83 9.33
C VAL A 19 -6.78 -6.55 8.76
N GLU A 20 -7.84 -6.89 9.51
CA GLU A 20 -9.22 -6.63 9.07
C GLU A 20 -9.46 -5.14 8.79
N ALA A 21 -9.01 -4.27 9.68
CA ALA A 21 -9.16 -2.83 9.54
C ALA A 21 -8.40 -2.28 8.31
N ALA A 22 -7.14 -2.68 8.11
CA ALA A 22 -6.33 -2.24 7.00
C ALA A 22 -6.88 -2.74 5.66
N VAL A 23 -7.29 -4.00 5.57
CA VAL A 23 -7.86 -4.61 4.35
C VAL A 23 -9.18 -3.94 3.99
N GLU A 24 -10.12 -3.81 4.93
CA GLU A 24 -11.43 -3.24 4.64
C GLU A 24 -11.36 -1.75 4.27
N ALA A 25 -10.47 -0.99 4.91
CA ALA A 25 -10.24 0.40 4.51
C ALA A 25 -9.59 0.49 3.12
N CYS A 26 -8.63 -0.39 2.81
CA CYS A 26 -8.00 -0.44 1.49
C CYS A 26 -9.01 -0.82 0.40
N VAL A 27 -9.91 -1.78 0.66
CA VAL A 27 -11.03 -2.14 -0.25
C VAL A 27 -11.90 -0.91 -0.57
N MET A 28 -12.25 -0.12 0.44
CA MET A 28 -13.03 1.11 0.19
C MET A 28 -12.30 2.12 -0.69
N LEU A 29 -10.97 2.18 -0.60
CA LEU A 29 -10.15 3.03 -1.47
C LEU A 29 -10.01 2.43 -2.88
N GLU A 30 -9.96 1.11 -3.02
CA GLU A 30 -9.97 0.41 -4.32
C GLU A 30 -11.32 0.55 -5.04
N ASP A 31 -12.42 0.58 -4.31
CA ASP A 31 -13.77 0.75 -4.84
C ASP A 31 -14.07 2.20 -5.26
N ASP A 32 -13.35 3.18 -4.72
CA ASP A 32 -13.52 4.59 -5.05
C ASP A 32 -12.76 4.96 -6.34
N PRO A 33 -13.45 5.32 -7.43
CA PRO A 33 -12.81 5.62 -8.72
C PRO A 33 -11.94 6.89 -8.71
N VAL A 34 -11.90 7.63 -7.61
CA VAL A 34 -11.02 8.79 -7.44
C VAL A 34 -9.56 8.36 -7.34
N PHE A 35 -9.28 7.22 -6.71
CA PHE A 35 -7.92 6.71 -6.50
C PHE A 35 -7.44 5.85 -7.65
N ASN A 36 -6.13 5.76 -7.85
CA ASN A 36 -5.50 4.87 -8.84
C ASN A 36 -5.21 3.50 -8.22
N ALA A 37 -6.25 2.83 -7.78
CA ALA A 37 -6.23 1.48 -7.25
C ALA A 37 -7.56 0.83 -7.60
N GLY A 38 -7.62 -0.49 -7.74
CA GLY A 38 -8.87 -1.18 -8.05
C GLY A 38 -9.63 -0.54 -9.20
N THR A 39 -10.88 -0.13 -8.94
CA THR A 39 -11.82 0.46 -9.91
C THR A 39 -11.29 1.71 -10.62
N GLY A 40 -10.51 2.55 -9.94
CA GLY A 40 -9.96 3.79 -10.50
C GLY A 40 -8.58 3.64 -11.17
N ALA A 41 -8.10 2.42 -11.37
CA ALA A 41 -6.77 2.15 -11.91
C ALA A 41 -6.58 2.73 -13.33
N VAL A 42 -5.35 3.20 -13.61
CA VAL A 42 -5.01 3.80 -14.90
C VAL A 42 -4.63 2.75 -15.95
N TYR A 43 -4.85 3.10 -17.23
CA TYR A 43 -4.43 2.25 -18.35
C TYR A 43 -2.92 2.15 -18.48
N ARG A 44 -2.46 0.96 -18.88
CA ARG A 44 -1.15 0.73 -19.48
C ARG A 44 -1.14 1.19 -20.93
N THR A 45 0.03 1.23 -21.57
CA THR A 45 0.18 1.69 -22.98
C THR A 45 -0.55 0.80 -23.99
N ASP A 46 -0.83 -0.43 -23.66
CA ASP A 46 -1.61 -1.39 -24.45
C ASP A 46 -3.12 -1.36 -24.15
N GLY A 47 -3.58 -0.42 -23.31
CA GLY A 47 -4.97 -0.32 -22.86
C GLY A 47 -5.37 -1.29 -21.77
N SER A 48 -4.46 -2.15 -21.29
CA SER A 48 -4.77 -3.06 -20.18
C SER A 48 -4.76 -2.35 -18.83
N VAL A 49 -5.52 -2.90 -17.87
CA VAL A 49 -5.45 -2.55 -16.45
C VAL A 49 -4.74 -3.67 -15.71
N LEU A 50 -3.71 -3.32 -14.96
CA LEU A 50 -2.93 -4.25 -14.16
C LEU A 50 -2.79 -3.67 -12.74
N LEU A 51 -3.14 -4.48 -11.76
CA LEU A 51 -3.24 -4.09 -10.36
C LEU A 51 -2.14 -4.75 -9.54
N ASP A 52 -1.57 -3.98 -8.63
CA ASP A 52 -0.60 -4.44 -7.66
C ASP A 52 -1.15 -4.15 -6.25
N ALA A 53 -1.00 -5.07 -5.31
CA ALA A 53 -1.36 -4.86 -3.91
C ALA A 53 -0.42 -5.61 -2.98
N SER A 54 -0.26 -5.12 -1.75
CA SER A 54 0.53 -5.77 -0.73
C SER A 54 -0.04 -5.55 0.67
N LEU A 55 0.22 -6.51 1.54
CA LEU A 55 -0.11 -6.46 2.95
C LEU A 55 1.05 -7.07 3.74
N GLN A 56 1.48 -6.39 4.80
CA GLN A 56 2.44 -6.92 5.76
C GLN A 56 2.00 -6.59 7.19
N THR A 57 2.21 -7.53 8.09
CA THR A 57 1.93 -7.40 9.51
C THR A 57 3.22 -7.21 10.32
N SER A 58 3.12 -6.62 11.50
CA SER A 58 4.29 -6.35 12.36
C SER A 58 4.95 -7.61 12.95
N ASP A 59 4.34 -8.78 12.80
CA ASP A 59 4.93 -10.10 13.10
C ASP A 59 5.71 -10.70 11.90
N GLY A 60 5.82 -9.96 10.79
CA GLY A 60 6.62 -10.32 9.61
C GLY A 60 5.88 -11.12 8.53
N ARG A 61 4.61 -11.50 8.73
CA ARG A 61 3.81 -12.14 7.67
C ARG A 61 3.54 -11.12 6.56
N MET A 62 3.65 -11.56 5.31
CA MET A 62 3.37 -10.70 4.17
C MET A 62 2.72 -11.46 3.02
N GLY A 63 1.91 -10.72 2.25
CA GLY A 63 1.34 -11.19 1.00
C GLY A 63 1.32 -10.07 -0.03
N PHE A 64 1.64 -10.38 -1.30
CA PHE A 64 1.57 -9.40 -2.38
C PHE A 64 1.17 -10.02 -3.71
N VAL A 65 0.52 -9.22 -4.54
CA VAL A 65 0.14 -9.60 -5.91
C VAL A 65 0.65 -8.57 -6.89
N ILE A 66 1.10 -9.05 -8.06
CA ILE A 66 1.75 -8.24 -9.09
C ILE A 66 1.02 -8.41 -10.41
N ALA A 67 0.75 -7.30 -11.10
CA ALA A 67 0.18 -7.26 -12.44
C ALA A 67 -1.10 -8.11 -12.58
N MET A 68 -1.95 -8.07 -11.58
CA MET A 68 -3.18 -8.84 -11.51
C MET A 68 -4.28 -8.24 -12.37
N ARG A 69 -5.05 -9.07 -13.09
CA ARG A 69 -6.18 -8.66 -13.93
C ARG A 69 -7.50 -9.07 -13.30
N ASP A 70 -8.56 -8.42 -13.74
CA ASP A 70 -9.94 -8.82 -13.47
C ASP A 70 -10.24 -9.08 -11.98
N THR A 71 -9.65 -8.27 -11.11
CA THR A 71 -9.76 -8.40 -9.65
C THR A 71 -9.92 -7.04 -9.02
N PRO A 72 -11.15 -6.52 -8.84
CA PRO A 72 -11.38 -5.16 -8.34
C PRO A 72 -10.68 -4.86 -7.00
N ASN A 73 -10.59 -5.87 -6.12
CA ASN A 73 -9.96 -5.73 -4.82
C ASN A 73 -8.74 -6.68 -4.67
N PRO A 74 -7.60 -6.38 -5.30
CA PRO A 74 -6.40 -7.20 -5.19
C PRO A 74 -5.84 -7.28 -3.77
N ILE A 75 -6.16 -6.33 -2.90
CA ILE A 75 -5.73 -6.36 -1.49
C ILE A 75 -6.29 -7.59 -0.74
N ARG A 76 -7.49 -8.06 -1.06
CA ARG A 76 -8.06 -9.27 -0.45
C ARG A 76 -7.25 -10.51 -0.81
N VAL A 77 -6.76 -10.59 -2.05
CA VAL A 77 -5.91 -11.69 -2.51
C VAL A 77 -4.54 -11.63 -1.82
N ALA A 78 -3.97 -10.43 -1.66
CA ALA A 78 -2.73 -10.25 -0.90
C ALA A 78 -2.91 -10.63 0.58
N ALA A 79 -4.09 -10.36 1.17
CA ALA A 79 -4.39 -10.71 2.55
C ALA A 79 -4.45 -12.23 2.77
N ASP A 80 -5.05 -12.98 1.86
CA ASP A 80 -5.11 -14.44 1.99
C ASP A 80 -3.72 -15.10 1.95
N LEU A 81 -2.74 -14.46 1.29
CA LEU A 81 -1.36 -14.95 1.23
C LEU A 81 -0.63 -14.86 2.58
N LEU A 82 -1.13 -14.10 3.56
CA LEU A 82 -0.52 -14.03 4.90
C LEU A 82 -0.42 -15.40 5.59
N ASP A 83 -1.34 -16.30 5.31
CA ASP A 83 -1.45 -17.62 5.95
C ASP A 83 -0.96 -18.76 5.03
N GLU A 84 -0.32 -18.41 3.89
CA GLU A 84 0.22 -19.37 2.94
C GLU A 84 1.75 -19.48 3.06
N GLU A 85 2.33 -20.57 2.53
CA GLU A 85 3.79 -20.74 2.49
C GLU A 85 4.47 -19.82 1.45
N ILE A 86 3.69 -19.21 0.56
CA ILE A 86 4.17 -18.31 -0.49
C ILE A 86 3.78 -16.88 -0.17
N ASN A 87 4.70 -15.94 -0.36
CA ASN A 87 4.44 -14.53 -0.07
C ASN A 87 3.85 -13.76 -1.26
N GLY A 88 4.05 -14.21 -2.48
CA GLY A 88 3.65 -13.43 -3.64
C GLY A 88 3.25 -14.22 -4.87
N LEU A 89 2.34 -13.67 -5.64
CA LEU A 89 1.85 -14.20 -6.90
C LEU A 89 1.79 -13.11 -7.97
N ALA A 90 1.91 -13.49 -9.26
CA ALA A 90 1.90 -12.54 -10.36
C ALA A 90 0.99 -12.95 -11.51
N GLY A 91 0.42 -11.95 -12.19
CA GLY A 91 -0.28 -12.08 -13.47
C GLY A 91 -1.38 -13.14 -13.48
N ASN A 92 -1.38 -13.99 -14.51
CA ASN A 92 -2.37 -15.03 -14.68
C ASN A 92 -2.32 -16.11 -13.57
N GLY A 93 -1.15 -16.35 -12.99
CA GLY A 93 -1.00 -17.26 -11.84
C GLY A 93 -1.72 -16.74 -10.60
N ALA A 94 -1.58 -15.45 -10.31
CA ALA A 94 -2.32 -14.78 -9.23
C ALA A 94 -3.83 -14.85 -9.45
N ARG A 95 -4.31 -14.62 -10.68
CA ARG A 95 -5.74 -14.72 -10.99
C ARG A 95 -6.27 -16.15 -10.82
N ALA A 96 -5.55 -17.16 -11.35
CA ALA A 96 -5.96 -18.55 -11.22
C ALA A 96 -6.02 -19.01 -9.75
N TRP A 97 -5.07 -18.58 -8.95
CA TRP A 97 -5.07 -18.85 -7.51
C TRP A 97 -6.26 -18.17 -6.81
N ALA A 98 -6.52 -16.90 -7.12
CA ALA A 98 -7.66 -16.18 -6.58
C ALA A 98 -9.00 -16.82 -6.99
N ASP A 99 -9.13 -17.34 -8.23
CA ASP A 99 -10.28 -18.12 -8.65
C ASP A 99 -10.48 -19.38 -7.77
N SER A 100 -9.38 -20.07 -7.42
CA SER A 100 -9.43 -21.26 -6.57
C SER A 100 -9.85 -20.96 -5.12
N LYS A 101 -9.61 -19.74 -4.66
CA LYS A 101 -10.03 -19.24 -3.34
C LYS A 101 -11.42 -18.57 -3.35
N GLY A 102 -12.07 -18.48 -4.50
CA GLY A 102 -13.41 -17.92 -4.65
C GLY A 102 -13.47 -16.39 -4.71
N HIS A 103 -12.37 -15.71 -4.97
CA HIS A 103 -12.37 -14.26 -5.15
C HIS A 103 -13.14 -13.85 -6.40
N PRO A 104 -14.01 -12.81 -6.33
CA PRO A 104 -14.76 -12.34 -7.48
C PRO A 104 -13.86 -12.02 -8.68
N LYS A 105 -14.30 -12.47 -9.86
CA LYS A 105 -13.68 -12.11 -11.13
C LYS A 105 -14.56 -11.09 -11.82
N ALA A 106 -14.07 -9.87 -11.94
CA ALA A 106 -14.76 -8.80 -12.65
C ALA A 106 -13.72 -7.92 -13.37
N ALA A 107 -14.04 -7.55 -14.59
CA ALA A 107 -13.20 -6.62 -15.34
C ALA A 107 -13.12 -5.27 -14.60
N VAL A 108 -11.92 -4.69 -14.61
CA VAL A 108 -11.69 -3.32 -14.18
C VAL A 108 -11.53 -2.47 -15.43
N ASP A 109 -12.48 -1.58 -15.66
CA ASP A 109 -12.51 -0.77 -16.88
C ASP A 109 -11.35 0.22 -16.98
N GLY A 110 -10.80 0.61 -15.85
CA GLY A 110 -9.71 1.56 -15.79
C GLY A 110 -10.11 2.98 -16.20
N ARG A 111 -9.18 3.90 -16.10
CA ARG A 111 -9.37 5.30 -16.49
C ARG A 111 -8.16 5.90 -17.20
N PRO A 112 -8.38 6.93 -18.04
CA PRO A 112 -7.27 7.74 -18.55
C PRO A 112 -6.49 8.38 -17.38
N PRO A 113 -5.19 8.63 -17.57
CA PRO A 113 -4.38 9.28 -16.57
C PRO A 113 -4.91 10.69 -16.26
N ARG A 114 -4.85 11.09 -15.00
CA ARG A 114 -5.09 12.47 -14.57
C ARG A 114 -3.73 13.13 -14.30
N VAL A 115 -3.53 14.33 -14.78
CA VAL A 115 -2.31 15.10 -14.51
C VAL A 115 -2.31 15.55 -13.05
N GLY A 116 -1.23 15.32 -12.33
CA GLY A 116 -0.98 15.90 -11.00
C GLY A 116 -1.53 15.10 -9.79
N VAL A 117 -1.99 13.88 -9.98
CA VAL A 117 -2.46 13.04 -8.87
C VAL A 117 -1.56 11.81 -8.74
N GLY A 118 -0.77 11.75 -7.69
CA GLY A 118 -0.13 10.51 -7.23
C GLY A 118 -1.19 9.71 -6.49
N ASP A 119 -1.48 8.50 -6.92
CA ASP A 119 -2.78 7.91 -6.66
C ASP A 119 -2.72 6.51 -6.07
N THR A 120 -1.55 6.04 -5.64
CA THR A 120 -1.41 4.82 -4.84
C THR A 120 -2.13 5.02 -3.51
N VAL A 121 -2.89 4.02 -3.09
CA VAL A 121 -3.52 4.02 -1.76
C VAL A 121 -2.68 3.24 -0.77
N GLY A 122 -2.62 3.72 0.47
CA GLY A 122 -1.96 3.06 1.59
C GLY A 122 -2.77 3.22 2.86
N VAL A 123 -2.84 2.17 3.66
CA VAL A 123 -3.51 2.14 4.96
C VAL A 123 -2.59 1.44 5.95
N ILE A 124 -2.38 2.07 7.09
CA ILE A 124 -1.73 1.43 8.23
C ILE A 124 -2.74 1.42 9.38
N ALA A 125 -3.02 0.26 9.92
CA ALA A 125 -3.89 0.09 11.07
C ALA A 125 -3.12 -0.51 12.25
N ARG A 126 -3.53 -0.13 13.46
CA ARG A 126 -3.05 -0.66 14.73
C ARG A 126 -4.25 -1.12 15.55
N ASP A 127 -4.24 -2.36 16.01
CA ASP A 127 -5.27 -2.87 16.90
C ASP A 127 -4.94 -2.64 18.39
N PHE A 128 -5.87 -3.02 19.26
CA PHE A 128 -5.74 -2.83 20.69
C PHE A 128 -4.59 -3.64 21.33
N THR A 129 -4.06 -4.65 20.64
CA THR A 129 -2.87 -5.40 21.10
C THR A 129 -1.57 -4.70 20.76
N GLY A 130 -1.63 -3.66 19.91
CA GLY A 130 -0.47 -2.98 19.36
C GLY A 130 0.07 -3.64 18.08
N ALA A 131 -0.58 -4.69 17.58
CA ALA A 131 -0.22 -5.26 16.30
C ALA A 131 -0.55 -4.29 15.15
N LEU A 132 0.32 -4.27 14.13
CA LEU A 132 0.20 -3.39 12.96
C LEU A 132 -0.04 -4.19 11.69
N ALA A 133 -0.82 -3.61 10.78
CA ALA A 133 -0.95 -4.07 9.41
C ALA A 133 -0.79 -2.89 8.45
N CYS A 134 0.03 -3.07 7.42
CA CYS A 134 0.31 -2.11 6.36
C CYS A 134 -0.19 -2.67 5.04
N ALA A 135 -1.22 -2.05 4.47
CA ALA A 135 -1.84 -2.40 3.20
C ALA A 135 -1.56 -1.32 2.16
N THR A 136 -1.16 -1.72 0.94
CA THR A 136 -0.99 -0.80 -0.19
C THR A 136 -1.61 -1.39 -1.46
N SER A 137 -2.14 -0.53 -2.34
CA SER A 137 -2.74 -0.95 -3.61
C SER A 137 -2.59 0.13 -4.69
N THR A 138 -2.41 -0.30 -5.95
CA THR A 138 -2.22 0.62 -7.07
C THR A 138 -2.60 0.01 -8.42
N GLY A 139 -3.04 0.86 -9.35
CA GLY A 139 -3.08 0.58 -10.78
C GLY A 139 -1.75 0.86 -11.49
N GLY A 140 -0.72 1.30 -10.75
CA GLY A 140 0.59 1.67 -11.30
C GLY A 140 0.64 3.08 -11.88
N THR A 141 1.68 3.37 -12.64
CA THR A 141 1.90 4.69 -13.24
C THR A 141 1.40 4.73 -14.68
N SER A 142 0.79 5.85 -15.06
CA SER A 142 0.31 6.11 -16.42
C SER A 142 1.39 5.97 -17.49
N TYR A 143 0.98 5.56 -18.69
CA TYR A 143 1.86 5.44 -19.86
C TYR A 143 3.05 4.47 -19.67
N ARG A 144 2.93 3.50 -18.77
CA ARG A 144 3.92 2.44 -18.62
C ARG A 144 3.49 1.19 -19.40
N PRO A 145 4.45 0.38 -19.89
CA PRO A 145 4.13 -0.86 -20.60
C PRO A 145 3.44 -1.86 -19.66
N ALA A 146 2.66 -2.77 -20.24
CA ALA A 146 2.13 -3.93 -19.51
C ALA A 146 3.30 -4.72 -18.90
N GLY A 147 3.10 -5.17 -17.65
CA GLY A 147 4.14 -5.88 -16.90
C GLY A 147 5.15 -4.98 -16.16
N ARG A 148 5.06 -3.63 -16.27
CA ARG A 148 5.84 -2.76 -15.38
C ARG A 148 5.38 -2.97 -13.94
N VAL A 149 6.32 -3.18 -13.07
CA VAL A 149 6.12 -3.31 -11.62
C VAL A 149 6.62 -2.02 -10.96
N GLY A 150 5.81 -1.44 -10.07
CA GLY A 150 6.19 -0.30 -9.23
C GLY A 150 6.69 -0.74 -7.86
N ASP A 151 6.69 0.20 -6.94
CA ASP A 151 7.11 0.01 -5.56
C ASP A 151 6.09 -0.78 -4.70
N VAL A 152 4.79 -0.61 -4.98
CA VAL A 152 3.69 -1.11 -4.14
C VAL A 152 3.77 -2.59 -3.79
N PRO A 153 4.07 -3.54 -4.72
CA PRO A 153 4.13 -4.94 -4.36
C PRO A 153 5.53 -5.40 -3.90
N LEU A 154 6.49 -4.48 -3.77
CA LEU A 154 7.88 -4.82 -3.46
C LEU A 154 8.19 -4.54 -1.98
N PRO A 155 8.47 -5.58 -1.18
CA PRO A 155 8.85 -5.42 0.23
C PRO A 155 10.05 -4.49 0.41
N GLY A 156 9.96 -3.61 1.38
CA GLY A 156 10.99 -2.60 1.67
C GLY A 156 10.94 -1.36 0.79
N SER A 157 10.21 -1.42 -0.33
CA SER A 157 10.01 -0.30 -1.26
C SER A 157 8.72 0.45 -0.93
N GLY A 158 7.57 -0.04 -1.41
CA GLY A 158 6.27 0.58 -1.19
C GLY A 158 5.71 0.40 0.21
N PHE A 159 6.18 -0.60 0.93
CA PHE A 159 5.74 -0.93 2.29
C PHE A 159 6.82 -1.65 3.09
N TRP A 160 6.76 -1.50 4.41
CA TRP A 160 7.45 -2.34 5.37
C TRP A 160 6.77 -2.27 6.74
N ALA A 161 6.53 -3.42 7.37
CA ALA A 161 5.95 -3.50 8.70
C ALA A 161 6.63 -4.61 9.51
N GLU A 162 7.32 -4.25 10.58
CA GLU A 162 8.02 -5.18 11.46
C GLU A 162 8.32 -4.50 12.81
N HIS A 163 8.54 -5.29 13.85
CA HIS A 163 9.04 -4.81 15.15
C HIS A 163 8.33 -3.56 15.71
N GLY A 164 7.02 -3.47 15.53
CA GLY A 164 6.22 -2.40 16.11
C GLY A 164 6.25 -1.07 15.36
N LEU A 165 6.67 -1.06 14.11
CA LEU A 165 6.61 0.09 13.21
C LEU A 165 6.17 -0.35 11.81
N ALA A 166 5.32 0.45 11.17
CA ALA A 166 4.93 0.28 9.79
C ALA A 166 5.13 1.58 9.00
N VAL A 167 5.59 1.45 7.75
CA VAL A 167 5.84 2.55 6.81
C VAL A 167 5.30 2.16 5.45
N ALA A 168 4.56 3.07 4.81
CA ALA A 168 4.12 2.94 3.42
C ALA A 168 4.53 4.15 2.60
N ALA A 169 4.87 3.92 1.33
CA ALA A 169 5.34 4.94 0.40
C ALA A 169 4.42 5.08 -0.81
N THR A 170 4.40 6.28 -1.39
CA THR A 170 3.71 6.59 -2.64
C THR A 170 4.51 7.60 -3.46
N GLY A 171 4.33 7.61 -4.80
CA GLY A 171 4.96 8.58 -5.68
C GLY A 171 5.69 7.95 -6.85
N ALA A 172 6.92 8.38 -7.11
CA ALA A 172 7.75 7.84 -8.19
C ALA A 172 8.27 6.44 -7.84
N GLY A 173 7.55 5.40 -8.24
CA GLY A 173 7.79 4.02 -7.86
C GLY A 173 9.22 3.53 -8.12
N GLU A 174 9.84 3.94 -9.22
CA GLU A 174 11.22 3.60 -9.56
C GLU A 174 12.24 4.19 -8.57
N ALA A 175 11.99 5.43 -8.09
CA ALA A 175 12.86 6.06 -7.08
C ALA A 175 12.69 5.41 -5.71
N ILE A 176 11.44 5.15 -5.31
CA ILE A 176 11.09 4.45 -4.08
C ILE A 176 11.75 3.05 -4.06
N THR A 177 11.69 2.33 -5.19
CA THR A 177 12.27 0.98 -5.30
C THR A 177 13.80 1.01 -5.23
N ARG A 178 14.46 1.90 -5.97
CA ARG A 178 15.92 2.01 -5.94
C ARG A 178 16.47 2.36 -4.56
N SER A 179 15.72 3.16 -3.79
CA SER A 179 16.12 3.59 -2.45
C SER A 179 15.72 2.62 -1.34
N LEU A 180 14.86 1.59 -1.60
CA LEU A 180 14.23 0.77 -0.55
C LEU A 180 13.60 1.64 0.54
N LEU A 181 12.84 2.65 0.14
CA LEU A 181 12.49 3.80 0.96
C LEU A 181 11.80 3.42 2.27
N SER A 182 10.77 2.56 2.22
CA SER A 182 10.01 2.19 3.42
C SER A 182 10.87 1.41 4.42
N TYR A 183 11.71 0.47 3.95
CA TYR A 183 12.60 -0.28 4.82
C TYR A 183 13.67 0.62 5.46
N ARG A 184 14.31 1.50 4.69
CA ARG A 184 15.39 2.35 5.22
C ARG A 184 14.89 3.40 6.22
N VAL A 185 13.68 3.92 6.01
CA VAL A 185 13.02 4.79 7.01
C VAL A 185 12.72 4.02 8.29
N HIS A 186 12.14 2.83 8.15
CA HIS A 186 11.84 1.93 9.25
C HIS A 186 13.12 1.56 10.05
N ASP A 187 14.16 1.09 9.38
CA ASP A 187 15.44 0.69 9.98
C ASP A 187 16.09 1.85 10.75
N ARG A 188 16.04 3.06 10.18
CA ARG A 188 16.61 4.27 10.82
C ARG A 188 15.89 4.64 12.11
N VAL A 189 14.60 4.40 12.22
CA VAL A 189 13.85 4.60 13.47
C VAL A 189 14.18 3.52 14.48
N LEU A 190 14.20 2.25 14.07
CA LEU A 190 14.45 1.13 14.99
C LEU A 190 15.89 1.11 15.50
N SER A 191 16.87 1.52 14.71
CA SER A 191 18.26 1.68 15.16
C SER A 191 18.47 2.90 16.09
N LYS A 192 17.38 3.65 16.39
CA LYS A 192 17.37 4.84 17.24
C LYS A 192 18.28 5.98 16.75
N GLU A 193 18.54 6.02 15.45
CA GLU A 193 19.30 7.09 14.82
C GLU A 193 18.47 8.36 14.62
N ALA A 194 17.13 8.23 14.60
CA ALA A 194 16.21 9.32 14.32
C ALA A 194 14.84 9.11 14.98
N THR A 195 14.10 10.20 15.18
CA THR A 195 12.65 10.14 15.43
C THR A 195 11.92 9.75 14.16
N LEU A 196 10.68 9.30 14.26
CA LEU A 196 9.87 8.91 13.12
C LEU A 196 9.80 10.02 12.05
N GLU A 197 9.45 11.24 12.45
CA GLU A 197 9.36 12.39 11.55
C GLU A 197 10.69 12.72 10.90
N SER A 198 11.78 12.75 11.66
CA SER A 198 13.10 13.05 11.10
C SER A 198 13.63 11.94 10.19
N ALA A 199 13.27 10.67 10.43
CA ALA A 199 13.59 9.57 9.53
C ALA A 199 12.85 9.66 8.20
N MET A 200 11.55 10.04 8.23
CA MET A 200 10.76 10.26 7.02
C MET A 200 11.29 11.44 6.20
N GLN A 201 11.59 12.56 6.85
CA GLN A 201 12.22 13.72 6.21
C GLN A 201 13.55 13.37 5.57
N TRP A 202 14.42 12.65 6.29
CA TRP A 202 15.69 12.16 5.77
C TRP A 202 15.48 11.24 4.57
N GLY A 203 14.54 10.29 4.66
CA GLY A 203 14.24 9.35 3.58
C GLY A 203 13.88 10.06 2.28
N ILE A 204 13.06 11.10 2.35
CA ILE A 204 12.65 11.88 1.17
C ILE A 204 13.77 12.83 0.71
N ASN A 205 14.42 13.54 1.62
CA ASN A 205 15.36 14.60 1.24
C ASN A 205 16.74 14.08 0.84
N GLU A 206 17.17 12.91 1.37
CA GLU A 206 18.53 12.39 1.15
C GLU A 206 18.57 11.16 0.23
N LEU A 207 17.44 10.39 0.11
CA LEU A 207 17.43 9.17 -0.69
C LEU A 207 16.72 9.35 -2.02
N ILE A 208 15.95 10.42 -2.18
CA ILE A 208 15.20 10.71 -3.39
C ILE A 208 15.83 11.91 -4.10
N GLU A 209 15.97 11.81 -5.40
CA GLU A 209 16.51 12.88 -6.24
C GLU A 209 15.62 14.13 -6.21
N ASP A 210 16.23 15.31 -6.29
CA ASP A 210 15.51 16.59 -6.32
C ASP A 210 14.47 16.62 -7.45
N GLY A 211 13.28 17.11 -7.13
CA GLY A 211 12.16 17.21 -8.08
C GLY A 211 11.38 15.92 -8.30
N VAL A 212 11.75 14.82 -7.66
CA VAL A 212 11.01 13.56 -7.70
C VAL A 212 9.99 13.53 -6.57
N SER A 213 8.70 13.41 -6.93
CA SER A 213 7.59 13.43 -5.98
C SER A 213 7.43 12.10 -5.26
N VAL A 214 7.46 12.15 -3.93
CA VAL A 214 7.21 11.00 -3.04
C VAL A 214 6.53 11.44 -1.74
N GLY A 215 5.85 10.51 -1.11
CA GLY A 215 5.24 10.68 0.19
C GLY A 215 5.27 9.39 1.01
N LEU A 216 5.19 9.54 2.31
CA LEU A 216 5.23 8.48 3.30
C LEU A 216 4.11 8.66 4.32
N ILE A 217 3.55 7.56 4.76
CA ILE A 217 2.77 7.46 6.00
C ILE A 217 3.41 6.40 6.89
N SER A 218 3.29 6.58 8.20
CA SER A 218 3.85 5.66 9.19
C SER A 218 3.01 5.60 10.45
N LEU A 219 3.08 4.46 11.14
CA LEU A 219 2.41 4.23 12.41
C LEU A 219 3.24 3.27 13.27
N ALA A 220 3.45 3.63 14.53
CA ALA A 220 4.13 2.81 15.51
C ALA A 220 3.16 2.10 16.46
N SER A 221 3.61 1.04 17.12
CA SER A 221 2.80 0.24 18.04
C SER A 221 2.40 1.00 19.32
N ASP A 222 3.07 2.09 19.66
CA ASP A 222 2.70 3.00 20.74
C ASP A 222 1.60 3.99 20.35
N GLY A 223 1.19 4.02 19.08
CA GLY A 223 0.19 4.91 18.52
C GLY A 223 0.77 6.17 17.88
N GLY A 224 2.07 6.41 17.97
CA GLY A 224 2.75 7.49 17.25
C GLY A 224 2.67 7.28 15.74
N GLY A 225 2.18 8.27 15.00
CA GLY A 225 2.07 8.20 13.54
C GLY A 225 2.35 9.54 12.89
N ALA A 226 2.78 9.50 11.62
CA ALA A 226 3.08 10.69 10.84
C ALA A 226 2.82 10.46 9.34
N GLY A 227 2.58 11.57 8.64
CA GLY A 227 2.64 11.66 7.18
C GLY A 227 3.63 12.74 6.78
N TYR A 228 4.46 12.47 5.79
CA TYR A 228 5.39 13.44 5.22
C TYR A 228 5.55 13.25 3.72
N SER A 229 5.58 14.35 2.97
CA SER A 229 5.77 14.32 1.53
C SER A 229 6.46 15.60 1.03
N ASN A 230 7.10 15.52 -0.12
CA ASN A 230 7.63 16.67 -0.85
C ASN A 230 6.69 17.13 -1.98
N THR A 231 5.48 16.64 -2.01
CA THR A 231 4.43 16.97 -2.97
C THR A 231 3.07 17.02 -2.28
N ASP A 232 2.04 17.45 -3.00
CA ASP A 232 0.67 17.38 -2.49
C ASP A 232 0.22 15.91 -2.38
N MET A 233 0.12 15.42 -1.15
CA MET A 233 -0.31 14.06 -0.81
C MET A 233 -1.34 14.14 0.31
N PRO A 234 -2.63 13.96 0.02
CA PRO A 234 -3.64 13.93 1.06
C PRO A 234 -3.47 12.69 1.94
N TRP A 235 -3.47 12.89 3.24
CA TRP A 235 -3.51 11.81 4.23
C TRP A 235 -4.43 12.19 5.39
N ALA A 236 -4.90 11.20 6.12
CA ALA A 236 -5.73 11.41 7.29
C ALA A 236 -5.48 10.30 8.32
N ALA A 237 -5.71 10.62 9.59
CA ALA A 237 -5.54 9.70 10.70
C ALA A 237 -6.77 9.73 11.62
N TRP A 238 -7.02 8.59 12.26
CA TRP A 238 -7.96 8.46 13.37
C TRP A 238 -7.20 7.94 14.59
N MET A 239 -7.47 8.52 15.72
CA MET A 239 -6.92 8.12 17.01
C MET A 239 -8.11 7.84 17.94
N GLY A 240 -8.30 6.57 18.27
CA GLY A 240 -9.32 6.12 19.22
C GLY A 240 -8.92 6.31 20.67
#